data_5ec6028b5c19bb03c17d53a089977580
#
_entry.id   5ec6028b5c19bb03c17d53a089977580
#
_cell.length_a   1.000
_cell.length_b   1.000
_cell.length_c   1.000
_cell.angle_alpha   90.00
_cell.angle_beta   90.00
_cell.angle_gamma   90.00
#
_symmetry.space_group_name_H-M   'P 1'
#
loop_
_entity.id
_entity.type
_entity.pdbx_description
1 polymer ?
#
loop_
_entity_poly.entity_id
_entity_poly.type
_entity_poly.pdbx_seq_one_letter_code
_entity_poly.pdbx_strand_id
1 'polypeptide(L)'
;MPTPLEISRLKELKPSNPFLQCELIEGRDPNETALEVPLFDFASTGYQMGARLIWVPPDRAFARHIHPNAYHFIYVVQGTGIIEYDHQVYRLNPGECCLVRKGITHKLGAGDDGLLAIVVNTPTYENGDPAHVHYVEEETLESVEVG
;
A
#
# COMPACT_ATOMS: atom_id res chain seq x y z
N MET A 1 -2.24 -15.42 -7.19
CA MET A 1 -1.86 -14.43 -8.20
C MET A 1 -3.07 -13.80 -8.85
N PRO A 2 -3.21 -12.48 -8.85
CA PRO A 2 -4.31 -11.82 -9.54
C PRO A 2 -4.24 -12.05 -11.04
N THR A 3 -5.38 -12.34 -11.63
CA THR A 3 -5.50 -12.53 -13.08
C THR A 3 -5.98 -11.23 -13.72
N PRO A 4 -5.84 -11.09 -15.06
CA PRO A 4 -6.41 -9.92 -15.73
C PRO A 4 -7.90 -9.74 -15.46
N LEU A 5 -8.64 -10.85 -15.30
CA LEU A 5 -10.06 -10.79 -14.99
C LEU A 5 -10.30 -10.18 -13.61
N GLU A 6 -9.49 -10.57 -12.62
CA GLU A 6 -9.62 -10.03 -11.26
C GLU A 6 -9.27 -8.56 -11.20
N ILE A 7 -8.26 -8.15 -11.93
CA ILE A 7 -7.91 -6.72 -12.05
C ILE A 7 -9.05 -5.95 -12.69
N SER A 8 -9.67 -6.52 -13.73
CA SER A 8 -10.81 -5.91 -14.38
C SER A 8 -11.97 -5.77 -13.40
N ARG A 9 -12.24 -6.80 -12.58
CA ARG A 9 -13.27 -6.75 -11.56
C ARG A 9 -12.99 -5.68 -10.51
N LEU A 10 -11.72 -5.51 -10.17
CA LEU A 10 -11.33 -4.45 -9.25
C LEU A 10 -11.75 -3.08 -9.78
N LYS A 11 -11.56 -2.85 -11.08
CA LYS A 11 -11.98 -1.62 -11.74
C LYS A 11 -13.50 -1.49 -11.84
N GLU A 12 -14.21 -2.61 -11.78
CA GLU A 12 -15.67 -2.62 -11.85
C GLU A 12 -16.33 -2.43 -10.49
N LEU A 13 -15.59 -2.52 -9.40
CA LEU A 13 -16.13 -2.24 -8.09
C LEU A 13 -16.71 -0.82 -8.08
N LYS A 14 -17.89 -0.70 -7.51
CA LYS A 14 -18.62 0.55 -7.44
C LYS A 14 -18.77 1.02 -6.00
N PRO A 15 -17.66 1.24 -5.31
CA PRO A 15 -17.77 1.85 -4.00
C PRO A 15 -18.32 3.27 -4.15
N SER A 16 -18.65 3.88 -3.05
CA SER A 16 -19.07 5.27 -3.05
C SER A 16 -17.95 6.20 -3.51
N ASN A 17 -16.71 5.70 -3.56
CA ASN A 17 -15.54 6.48 -3.91
C ASN A 17 -14.96 6.02 -5.25
N PRO A 18 -14.36 6.93 -6.02
CA PRO A 18 -13.74 6.57 -7.28
C PRO A 18 -12.44 5.80 -7.06
N PHE A 19 -11.94 5.19 -8.13
CA PHE A 19 -10.59 4.65 -8.16
C PHE A 19 -9.58 5.77 -7.94
N LEU A 20 -8.58 5.45 -7.15
CA LEU A 20 -7.40 6.29 -7.00
C LEU A 20 -6.22 5.57 -7.63
N GLN A 21 -5.39 6.32 -8.31
CA GLN A 21 -4.16 5.80 -8.90
C GLN A 21 -2.99 6.48 -8.22
N CYS A 22 -2.08 5.65 -7.74
CA CYS A 22 -0.90 6.12 -7.05
C CYS A 22 0.33 5.80 -7.88
N GLU A 23 1.14 6.80 -8.14
CA GLU A 23 2.38 6.60 -8.90
C GLU A 23 3.35 5.74 -8.09
N LEU A 24 3.96 4.77 -8.77
CA LEU A 24 4.97 3.92 -8.17
C LEU A 24 6.35 4.53 -8.37
N ILE A 25 7.20 4.35 -7.36
CA ILE A 25 8.55 4.92 -7.39
C ILE A 25 9.50 4.07 -8.21
N GLU A 26 9.48 2.77 -7.99
CA GLU A 26 10.40 1.86 -8.69
C GLU A 26 9.84 1.43 -10.04
N GLY A 27 10.75 1.26 -11.02
CA GLY A 27 10.40 0.82 -12.34
C GLY A 27 9.92 1.90 -13.28
N ARG A 28 9.45 2.96 -12.80
CA ARG A 28 9.22 4.24 -13.50
C ARG A 28 8.61 4.21 -14.88
N ASP A 29 7.85 3.20 -15.21
CA ASP A 29 7.00 3.31 -16.38
C ASP A 29 5.84 4.22 -16.00
N PRO A 30 5.65 5.35 -16.69
CA PRO A 30 4.56 6.28 -16.35
C PRO A 30 3.17 5.65 -16.43
N ASN A 31 3.05 4.52 -17.13
CA ASN A 31 1.79 3.81 -17.26
C ASN A 31 1.59 2.75 -16.17
N GLU A 32 2.60 2.49 -15.36
CA GLU A 32 2.52 1.52 -14.27
C GLU A 32 2.23 2.24 -12.97
N THR A 33 1.03 2.11 -12.50
CA THR A 33 0.58 2.71 -11.26
C THR A 33 -0.08 1.64 -10.39
N ALA A 34 -0.03 1.84 -9.09
CA ALA A 34 -0.87 1.06 -8.19
C ALA A 34 -2.31 1.57 -8.34
N LEU A 35 -3.25 0.66 -8.19
CA LEU A 35 -4.66 1.01 -8.20
C LEU A 35 -5.20 0.90 -6.78
N GLU A 36 -5.93 1.94 -6.35
CA GLU A 36 -6.57 1.93 -5.05
C GLU A 36 -8.06 2.12 -5.21
N VAL A 37 -8.82 1.29 -4.51
CA VAL A 37 -10.28 1.41 -4.44
C VAL A 37 -10.66 1.60 -2.98
N PRO A 38 -11.12 2.79 -2.60
CA PRO A 38 -11.70 2.95 -1.26
C PRO A 38 -12.91 2.02 -1.12
N LEU A 39 -12.96 1.27 -0.03
CA LEU A 39 -14.02 0.28 0.17
C LEU A 39 -15.29 0.88 0.73
N PHE A 40 -15.21 2.07 1.31
CA PHE A 40 -16.36 2.82 1.79
C PHE A 40 -15.98 4.30 1.88
N ASP A 41 -16.98 5.13 2.08
CA ASP A 41 -16.77 6.56 2.30
C ASP A 41 -16.18 6.76 3.69
N PHE A 42 -14.95 7.26 3.75
CA PHE A 42 -14.24 7.44 5.02
C PHE A 42 -14.95 8.44 5.95
N ALA A 43 -15.67 9.39 5.39
CA ALA A 43 -16.42 10.35 6.17
C ALA A 43 -17.52 9.69 7.00
N SER A 44 -18.01 8.51 6.56
CA SER A 44 -19.04 7.77 7.30
C SER A 44 -18.59 7.35 8.70
N THR A 45 -17.28 7.27 8.92
CA THR A 45 -16.71 6.95 10.24
C THR A 45 -16.10 8.18 10.91
N GLY A 46 -16.29 9.36 10.37
CA GLY A 46 -15.60 10.56 10.82
C GLY A 46 -14.10 10.49 10.66
N TYR A 47 -13.64 9.81 9.61
CA TYR A 47 -12.22 9.58 9.32
C TYR A 47 -11.49 8.79 10.41
N GLN A 48 -12.23 8.03 11.23
CA GLN A 48 -11.61 7.14 12.22
C GLN A 48 -11.03 5.88 11.59
N MET A 49 -11.48 5.52 10.41
CA MET A 49 -11.01 4.34 9.71
C MET A 49 -11.11 4.56 8.20
N GLY A 50 -10.12 4.10 7.49
CA GLY A 50 -10.14 4.01 6.04
C GLY A 50 -9.69 2.63 5.61
N ALA A 51 -10.40 2.03 4.65
CA ALA A 51 -10.02 0.74 4.10
C ALA A 51 -10.00 0.84 2.57
N ARG A 52 -8.93 0.32 1.99
CA ARG A 52 -8.72 0.34 0.54
C ARG A 52 -8.34 -1.04 0.06
N LEU A 53 -8.78 -1.37 -1.12
CA LEU A 53 -8.25 -2.52 -1.85
C LEU A 53 -7.19 -1.97 -2.80
N ILE A 54 -6.00 -2.55 -2.78
CA ILE A 54 -4.91 -2.08 -3.63
C ILE A 54 -4.42 -3.19 -4.54
N TRP A 55 -4.04 -2.82 -5.75
CA TRP A 55 -3.30 -3.68 -6.66
C TRP A 55 -1.96 -3.03 -6.95
N VAL A 56 -0.88 -3.75 -6.70
CA VAL A 56 0.49 -3.32 -7.00
C VAL A 56 1.02 -4.22 -8.10
N PRO A 57 1.43 -3.66 -9.24
CA PRO A 57 1.98 -4.47 -10.34
C PRO A 57 3.22 -5.26 -9.91
N PRO A 58 3.54 -6.35 -10.66
CA PRO A 58 4.72 -7.16 -10.36
C PRO A 58 6.00 -6.34 -10.25
N ASP A 59 6.77 -6.64 -9.22
CA ASP A 59 8.10 -6.07 -8.97
C ASP A 59 8.10 -4.54 -8.80
N ARG A 60 6.98 -3.97 -8.39
CA ARG A 60 6.86 -2.54 -8.10
C ARG A 60 6.63 -2.34 -6.61
N ALA A 61 6.90 -1.13 -6.16
CA ALA A 61 6.74 -0.77 -4.77
C ALA A 61 6.37 0.70 -4.63
N PHE A 62 5.63 1.01 -3.58
CA PHE A 62 5.46 2.39 -3.16
C PHE A 62 6.78 2.93 -2.60
N ALA A 63 6.89 4.25 -2.56
CA ALA A 63 8.03 4.89 -1.91
C ALA A 63 8.06 4.57 -0.42
N ARG A 64 9.26 4.51 0.15
CA ARG A 64 9.44 4.35 1.59
C ARG A 64 8.81 5.54 2.31
N HIS A 65 8.03 5.27 3.34
CA HIS A 65 7.27 6.33 4.02
C HIS A 65 6.92 5.96 5.45
N ILE A 66 6.34 6.95 6.12
CA ILE A 66 5.85 6.85 7.50
C ILE A 66 4.41 7.33 7.49
N HIS A 67 3.53 6.63 8.22
CA HIS A 67 2.23 7.18 8.60
C HIS A 67 2.37 7.72 10.02
N PRO A 68 2.51 9.04 10.19
CA PRO A 68 2.85 9.58 11.51
C PRO A 68 1.73 9.48 12.54
N ASN A 69 0.50 9.42 12.07
CA ASN A 69 -0.67 9.54 12.94
C ASN A 69 -1.60 8.35 12.92
N ALA A 70 -1.23 7.27 12.22
CA ALA A 70 -2.15 6.15 12.02
C ALA A 70 -1.44 4.81 12.10
N TYR A 71 -2.17 3.81 12.59
CA TYR A 71 -1.81 2.43 12.35
C TYR A 71 -2.18 2.08 10.92
N HIS A 72 -1.39 1.21 10.32
CA HIS A 72 -1.60 0.77 8.95
C HIS A 72 -1.58 -0.76 8.94
N PHE A 73 -2.72 -1.36 8.62
CA PHE A 73 -2.87 -2.81 8.57
C PHE A 73 -2.91 -3.25 7.11
N ILE A 74 -2.14 -4.29 6.80
CA ILE A 74 -2.02 -4.83 5.45
C ILE A 74 -2.38 -6.31 5.50
N TYR A 75 -3.35 -6.72 4.68
CA TYR A 75 -3.75 -8.11 4.56
C TYR A 75 -3.64 -8.53 3.10
N VAL A 76 -2.86 -9.59 2.82
CA VAL A 76 -2.65 -10.06 1.45
C VAL A 76 -3.79 -10.96 1.03
N VAL A 77 -4.46 -10.58 -0.06
CA VAL A 77 -5.53 -11.37 -0.65
C VAL A 77 -4.99 -12.34 -1.68
N GLN A 78 -4.16 -11.85 -2.60
CA GLN A 78 -3.54 -12.66 -3.65
C GLN A 78 -2.16 -12.11 -3.97
N GLY A 79 -1.33 -12.96 -4.56
CA GLY A 79 0.02 -12.58 -4.94
C GLY A 79 0.95 -12.57 -3.75
N THR A 80 1.97 -11.73 -3.82
CA THR A 80 3.02 -11.67 -2.80
C THR A 80 3.29 -10.23 -2.41
N GLY A 81 3.21 -9.96 -1.10
CA GLY A 81 3.65 -8.69 -0.55
C GLY A 81 5.09 -8.79 -0.09
N ILE A 82 5.86 -7.76 -0.38
CA ILE A 82 7.21 -7.59 0.14
C ILE A 82 7.16 -6.32 0.97
N ILE A 83 7.28 -6.48 2.27
CA ILE A 83 7.24 -5.31 3.15
C ILE A 83 8.57 -5.11 3.83
N GLU A 84 9.08 -3.90 3.68
CA GLU A 84 10.19 -3.42 4.49
C GLU A 84 9.60 -2.70 5.68
N TYR A 85 9.89 -3.20 6.86
CA TYR A 85 9.38 -2.66 8.12
C TYR A 85 10.55 -2.43 9.04
N ASP A 86 10.79 -1.17 9.39
CA ASP A 86 11.87 -0.78 10.27
C ASP A 86 13.20 -1.41 9.85
N HIS A 87 13.55 -1.26 8.56
CA HIS A 87 14.79 -1.73 7.92
C HIS A 87 14.94 -3.25 7.82
N GLN A 88 13.87 -4.01 8.05
CA GLN A 88 13.86 -5.45 7.81
C GLN A 88 12.83 -5.78 6.75
N VAL A 89 13.12 -6.78 5.94
CA VAL A 89 12.25 -7.15 4.81
C VAL A 89 11.55 -8.46 5.13
N TYR A 90 10.24 -8.46 4.96
CA TYR A 90 9.40 -9.62 5.18
C TYR A 90 8.62 -9.93 3.92
N ARG A 91 8.38 -11.21 3.68
CA ARG A 91 7.52 -11.69 2.62
C ARG A 91 6.18 -12.06 3.21
N LEU A 92 5.10 -11.57 2.58
CA LEU A 92 3.74 -11.88 3.01
C LEU A 92 3.05 -12.67 1.90
N ASN A 93 2.55 -13.83 2.24
CA ASN A 93 1.77 -14.69 1.35
C ASN A 93 0.27 -14.46 1.54
N PRO A 94 -0.58 -14.94 0.63
CA PRO A 94 -2.03 -14.79 0.80
C PRO A 94 -2.51 -15.30 2.16
N GLY A 95 -3.36 -14.53 2.80
CA GLY A 95 -3.85 -14.82 4.14
C GLY A 95 -2.96 -14.32 5.26
N GLU A 96 -1.78 -13.80 4.94
CA GLU A 96 -0.89 -13.22 5.93
C GLU A 96 -1.05 -11.71 6.00
N CYS A 97 -0.70 -11.15 7.15
CA CYS A 97 -0.91 -9.73 7.38
C CYS A 97 0.23 -9.12 8.18
N CYS A 98 0.29 -7.80 8.15
CA CYS A 98 1.27 -7.01 8.88
C CYS A 98 0.59 -5.79 9.48
N LEU A 99 0.88 -5.50 10.74
CA LEU A 99 0.46 -4.26 11.36
C LEU A 99 1.66 -3.33 11.43
N VAL A 100 1.54 -2.20 10.74
CA VAL A 100 2.55 -1.15 10.78
C VAL A 100 2.12 -0.13 11.82
N ARG A 101 2.95 0.06 12.83
CA ARG A 101 2.66 1.01 13.91
C ARG A 101 2.93 2.44 13.47
N LYS A 102 2.31 3.38 14.19
CA LYS A 102 2.53 4.81 13.95
C LYS A 102 4.01 5.14 13.93
N GLY A 103 4.42 5.94 12.96
CA GLY A 103 5.77 6.47 12.91
C GLY A 103 6.86 5.50 12.50
N ILE A 104 6.51 4.28 12.12
CA ILE A 104 7.52 3.32 11.69
C ILE A 104 7.72 3.41 10.18
N THR A 105 8.98 3.53 9.78
CA THR A 105 9.36 3.56 8.38
C THR A 105 9.03 2.22 7.72
N HIS A 106 8.33 2.29 6.59
CA HIS A 106 7.97 1.08 5.87
C HIS A 106 7.85 1.34 4.37
N LYS A 107 7.90 0.25 3.63
CA LYS A 107 7.79 0.26 2.18
C LYS A 107 7.08 -1.02 1.76
N LEU A 108 5.98 -0.89 1.03
CA LEU A 108 5.21 -2.03 0.56
C LEU A 108 5.41 -2.18 -0.94
N GLY A 109 5.75 -3.36 -1.34
CA GLY A 109 5.88 -3.71 -2.75
C GLY A 109 5.28 -5.06 -3.06
N ALA A 110 5.34 -5.42 -4.31
CA ALA A 110 4.86 -6.70 -4.82
C ALA A 110 6.02 -7.57 -5.25
N GLY A 111 5.84 -8.88 -5.12
CA GLY A 111 6.73 -9.84 -5.75
C GLY A 111 6.47 -9.93 -7.24
N ASP A 112 7.06 -10.96 -7.87
CA ASP A 112 7.00 -11.14 -9.31
C ASP A 112 5.60 -11.47 -9.85
N ASP A 113 4.67 -11.79 -8.99
CA ASP A 113 3.28 -12.08 -9.35
C ASP A 113 2.30 -10.96 -8.98
N GLY A 114 2.82 -9.82 -8.54
CA GLY A 114 1.96 -8.71 -8.14
C GLY A 114 1.40 -8.90 -6.73
N LEU A 115 0.62 -7.93 -6.29
CA LEU A 115 0.03 -7.95 -4.95
C LEU A 115 -1.39 -7.39 -5.01
N LEU A 116 -2.34 -8.17 -4.52
CA LEU A 116 -3.68 -7.69 -4.21
C LEU A 116 -3.84 -7.73 -2.70
N ALA A 117 -4.09 -6.58 -2.08
CA ALA A 117 -4.16 -6.49 -0.63
C ALA A 117 -5.26 -5.54 -0.18
N ILE A 118 -5.76 -5.80 1.02
CA ILE A 118 -6.61 -4.86 1.73
C ILE A 118 -5.71 -4.11 2.70
N VAL A 119 -5.80 -2.78 2.69
CA VAL A 119 -5.07 -1.95 3.62
C VAL A 119 -6.05 -1.11 4.43
N VAL A 120 -5.76 -0.97 5.72
CA VAL A 120 -6.63 -0.24 6.65
C VAL A 120 -5.78 0.78 7.40
N ASN A 121 -6.24 2.01 7.45
CA ASN A 121 -5.61 3.05 8.27
C ASN A 121 -6.57 3.48 9.37
N THR A 122 -6.06 3.62 10.59
CA THR A 122 -6.86 4.06 11.74
C THR A 122 -6.06 5.07 12.58
N PRO A 123 -6.45 6.34 12.60
CA PRO A 123 -7.42 7.01 11.72
C PRO A 123 -6.94 7.11 10.29
N THR A 124 -7.76 7.66 9.42
CA THR A 124 -7.39 7.88 8.02
C THR A 124 -7.38 9.37 7.71
N TYR A 125 -6.72 9.72 6.61
CA TYR A 125 -6.62 11.09 6.11
C TYR A 125 -6.77 11.06 4.60
N GLU A 126 -7.13 12.19 4.02
CA GLU A 126 -7.19 12.30 2.57
C GLU A 126 -5.78 12.16 1.96
N ASN A 127 -5.71 11.61 0.77
CA ASN A 127 -4.45 11.55 0.03
C ASN A 127 -3.97 12.98 -0.23
N GLY A 128 -2.67 13.21 -0.01
CA GLY A 128 -2.09 14.54 -0.13
C GLY A 128 -2.10 15.33 1.16
N ASP A 129 -2.84 14.91 2.17
CA ASP A 129 -2.80 15.55 3.47
C ASP A 129 -1.46 15.23 4.14
N PRO A 130 -0.69 16.23 4.61
CA PRO A 130 0.59 15.99 5.29
C PRO A 130 0.46 15.08 6.52
N ALA A 131 -0.71 15.04 7.15
CA ALA A 131 -0.94 14.16 8.30
C ALA A 131 -1.04 12.68 7.89
N HIS A 132 -1.24 12.39 6.59
CA HIS A 132 -1.42 11.03 6.11
C HIS A 132 -0.09 10.29 5.96
N VAL A 133 0.89 10.93 5.31
CA VAL A 133 2.13 10.25 4.95
C VAL A 133 3.29 11.23 4.87
N HIS A 134 4.46 10.77 5.33
CA HIS A 134 5.74 11.46 5.11
C HIS A 134 6.68 10.50 4.40
N TYR A 135 7.27 10.94 3.29
CA TYR A 135 8.20 10.13 2.52
C TYR A 135 9.61 10.21 3.10
N VAL A 136 10.33 9.10 2.99
CA VAL A 136 11.69 8.94 3.53
C VAL A 136 12.62 8.62 2.37
N GLU A 137 13.84 9.12 2.42
CA GLU A 137 14.80 8.90 1.36
C GLU A 137 15.17 7.42 1.21
N GLU A 138 15.30 6.99 -0.04
CA GLU A 138 15.52 5.58 -0.37
C GLU A 138 16.93 5.10 -0.03
N GLU A 139 17.93 5.92 -0.22
CA GLU A 139 19.32 5.52 -0.03
C GLU A 139 19.66 5.23 1.43
N THR A 140 18.82 5.63 2.35
CA THR A 140 19.04 5.38 3.77
C THR A 140 19.15 3.88 4.06
N LEU A 141 18.34 3.08 3.40
CA LEU A 141 18.35 1.63 3.60
C LEU A 141 19.65 1.01 3.11
N GLU A 142 20.15 1.43 1.96
CA GLU A 142 21.40 0.91 1.43
C GLU A 142 22.55 1.13 2.39
N SER A 143 22.59 2.30 3.01
CA SER A 143 23.60 2.59 4.02
C SER A 143 23.53 1.65 5.22
N VAL A 144 22.33 1.30 5.62
CA VAL A 144 22.10 0.39 6.73
C VAL A 144 22.55 -1.03 6.38
N GLU A 145 22.23 -1.48 5.17
CA GLU A 145 22.58 -2.82 4.73
C GLU A 145 24.09 -3.03 4.63
N VAL A 146 24.81 -2.02 4.19
CA VAL A 146 26.25 -2.06 4.04
C VAL A 146 26.93 -2.04 5.40
N GLY A 147 26.36 -1.31 6.31
CA GLY A 147 26.88 -1.25 7.65
C GLY A 147 26.49 -2.47 8.46
#